data_ec90074b5be5a78c69ebde22dad1c9be
#
_entry.id   ec90074b5be5a78c69ebde22dad1c9be
#
_cell.length_a   1.000
_cell.length_b   1.000
_cell.length_c   1.000
_cell.angle_alpha   90.00
_cell.angle_beta   90.00
_cell.angle_gamma   90.00
#
_symmetry.space_group_name_H-M   'P 1'
#
loop_
_entity.id
_entity.type
_entity.pdbx_description
1 polymer ?
#
loop_
_entity_poly.entity_id
_entity_poly.type
_entity_poly.pdbx_seq_one_letter_code
_entity_poly.pdbx_strand_id
1 'polypeptide(L)'
;MILPAAMIVAGGCAYDWKTGKWRLIHWETTKPAAAPAQPGTAPAAPADGVGFVDAKKGAVFYAFDTLAYPRQPVDLVAQLRSAAGLTPIAGATIAFTRGDWVAGRITTDANGVAAMRWTPPEAGNYSFEAGIVAVPNENSRDMLGVKASLLVAARDKALQVVVDLDHTVVDSSFFDVMVSGGKCMADSVEVLGRVSKRYGIIYLTHRPDLLTHKSKSWLADNGYPSGPLLVSEMKDVLEGGKFKSARLAVLRRDSPGVAIGIGDKLSDAQGYLDNGMSAYLIPDYKEKPRDMRALAAEIRALRGQGRLQVVSNWRQIEQGIFSGKKFPPEDFARELEARAARIEAQRTGKPRGD
;
A
#
# COMPACT_ATOMS: atom_id res chain seq x y z
N MET A 1 18.70 -8.96 -29.30
CA MET A 1 19.57 -8.50 -28.20
C MET A 1 18.61 -8.19 -27.04
N ILE A 2 18.43 -9.18 -26.15
CA ILE A 2 17.44 -9.12 -25.05
C ILE A 2 18.15 -8.43 -23.87
N LEU A 3 17.70 -7.22 -23.54
CA LEU A 3 18.17 -6.53 -22.33
C LEU A 3 17.79 -7.33 -21.09
N PRO A 4 18.70 -7.54 -20.14
CA PRO A 4 18.36 -8.23 -18.90
C PRO A 4 17.40 -7.38 -18.07
N ALA A 5 16.39 -8.05 -17.51
CA ALA A 5 15.41 -7.46 -16.62
C ALA A 5 16.11 -6.73 -15.47
N ALA A 6 15.83 -5.45 -15.31
CA ALA A 6 16.37 -4.64 -14.22
C ALA A 6 15.93 -5.20 -12.88
N MET A 7 16.89 -5.61 -12.05
CA MET A 7 16.68 -6.09 -10.69
C MET A 7 16.70 -4.89 -9.77
N ILE A 8 15.59 -4.65 -9.06
CA ILE A 8 15.50 -3.56 -8.09
C ILE A 8 15.99 -4.08 -6.75
N VAL A 9 17.03 -3.45 -6.24
CA VAL A 9 17.64 -3.80 -4.96
C VAL A 9 17.33 -2.69 -3.96
N ALA A 10 16.52 -3.01 -2.96
CA ALA A 10 16.30 -2.17 -1.79
C ALA A 10 16.81 -2.92 -0.55
N GLY A 11 17.90 -2.43 0.03
CA GLY A 11 18.37 -2.88 1.35
C GLY A 11 18.55 -4.39 1.52
N GLY A 12 19.20 -5.08 0.57
CA GLY A 12 19.46 -6.53 0.68
C GLY A 12 18.34 -7.45 0.21
N CYS A 13 17.28 -6.93 -0.34
CA CYS A 13 16.17 -7.68 -0.92
C CYS A 13 15.98 -7.32 -2.40
N ALA A 14 15.73 -8.30 -3.26
CA ALA A 14 15.28 -8.10 -4.64
C ALA A 14 13.84 -8.57 -4.81
N TYR A 15 13.04 -7.78 -5.50
CA TYR A 15 11.68 -8.16 -5.88
C TYR A 15 11.72 -8.95 -7.18
N ASP A 16 11.23 -10.19 -7.13
CA ASP A 16 11.06 -11.04 -8.30
C ASP A 16 9.65 -10.78 -8.89
N TRP A 17 9.58 -9.95 -9.91
CA TRP A 17 8.35 -9.56 -10.58
C TRP A 17 7.64 -10.69 -11.33
N LYS A 18 8.34 -11.81 -11.63
CA LYS A 18 7.72 -13.01 -12.23
C LYS A 18 6.90 -13.81 -11.25
N THR A 19 7.31 -13.81 -9.98
CA THR A 19 6.65 -14.58 -8.93
C THR A 19 5.89 -13.69 -7.94
N GLY A 20 6.02 -12.36 -8.04
CA GLY A 20 5.41 -11.42 -7.10
C GLY A 20 5.99 -11.50 -5.68
N LYS A 21 7.21 -12.00 -5.52
CA LYS A 21 7.81 -12.24 -4.20
C LYS A 21 9.11 -11.48 -4.05
N TRP A 22 9.36 -10.99 -2.84
CA TRP A 22 10.65 -10.49 -2.42
C TRP A 22 11.58 -11.65 -2.05
N ARG A 23 12.86 -11.60 -2.49
CA ARG A 23 13.90 -12.54 -2.13
C ARG A 23 15.03 -11.82 -1.41
N LEU A 24 15.50 -12.37 -0.32
CA LEU A 24 16.75 -11.95 0.32
C LEU A 24 17.91 -12.25 -0.64
N ILE A 25 18.71 -11.23 -0.94
CA ILE A 25 19.96 -11.41 -1.65
C ILE A 25 21.03 -11.57 -0.57
N HIS A 26 21.57 -12.78 -0.42
CA HIS A 26 22.81 -12.97 0.32
C HIS A 26 23.96 -12.43 -0.55
N TRP A 27 24.55 -11.33 -0.11
CA TRP A 27 25.83 -10.91 -0.63
C TRP A 27 26.91 -11.77 0.01
N GLU A 28 27.43 -12.76 -0.72
CA GLU A 28 28.76 -13.25 -0.43
C GLU A 28 29.73 -12.10 -0.75
N THR A 29 30.32 -11.54 0.29
CA THR A 29 31.38 -10.55 0.17
C THR A 29 32.64 -11.25 -0.33
N THR A 30 32.75 -11.43 -1.64
CA THR A 30 34.05 -11.60 -2.29
C THR A 30 34.74 -10.25 -2.27
N LYS A 31 35.68 -10.09 -1.36
CA LYS A 31 36.57 -8.94 -1.27
C LYS A 31 37.26 -8.75 -2.63
N PRO A 32 37.03 -7.64 -3.37
CA PRO A 32 37.86 -7.37 -4.53
C PRO A 32 39.28 -7.04 -4.04
N ALA A 33 40.27 -7.64 -4.66
CA ALA A 33 41.66 -7.29 -4.46
C ALA A 33 41.86 -5.79 -4.75
N ALA A 34 42.59 -5.11 -3.87
CA ALA A 34 42.90 -3.70 -3.98
C ALA A 34 43.66 -3.40 -5.27
N ALA A 35 43.06 -2.57 -6.14
CA ALA A 35 43.76 -1.95 -7.26
C ALA A 35 44.52 -0.70 -6.76
N PRO A 36 45.68 -0.37 -7.32
CA PRO A 36 46.50 0.74 -6.85
C PRO A 36 45.85 2.10 -7.14
N ALA A 37 45.94 2.99 -6.17
CA ALA A 37 45.42 4.34 -6.20
C ALA A 37 46.03 5.18 -7.33
N GLN A 38 45.18 5.80 -8.17
CA GLN A 38 45.54 6.91 -9.05
C GLN A 38 45.17 8.23 -8.39
N PRO A 39 46.00 9.27 -8.47
CA PRO A 39 45.71 10.56 -7.86
C PRO A 39 44.81 11.44 -8.72
N GLY A 40 43.79 12.04 -8.10
CA GLY A 40 43.21 13.30 -8.53
C GLY A 40 42.02 13.26 -9.47
N THR A 41 40.87 12.85 -8.95
CA THR A 41 39.57 13.41 -9.38
C THR A 41 38.74 13.71 -8.15
N ALA A 42 38.14 14.90 -8.08
CA ALA A 42 37.23 15.29 -7.02
C ALA A 42 36.13 14.23 -6.85
N PRO A 43 35.65 13.98 -5.61
CA PRO A 43 34.59 13.02 -5.41
C PRO A 43 33.36 13.46 -6.20
N ALA A 44 32.91 12.61 -7.09
CA ALA A 44 31.59 12.74 -7.72
C ALA A 44 30.55 12.86 -6.58
N ALA A 45 29.65 13.82 -6.71
CA ALA A 45 28.50 13.93 -5.81
C ALA A 45 27.82 12.55 -5.66
N PRO A 46 27.42 12.17 -4.44
CA PRO A 46 26.77 10.89 -4.25
C PRO A 46 25.57 10.82 -5.17
N ALA A 47 25.51 9.76 -5.97
CA ALA A 47 24.35 9.46 -6.79
C ALA A 47 23.12 9.46 -5.85
N ASP A 48 22.15 10.31 -6.17
CA ASP A 48 20.90 10.44 -5.44
C ASP A 48 20.33 9.04 -5.19
N GLY A 49 20.05 8.77 -3.92
CA GLY A 49 19.74 7.45 -3.41
C GLY A 49 18.62 6.75 -4.15
N VAL A 50 18.60 5.47 -4.01
CA VAL A 50 17.67 4.48 -4.53
C VAL A 50 16.38 5.13 -5.06
N GLY A 51 16.21 5.28 -6.37
CA GLY A 51 15.20 6.14 -7.02
C GLY A 51 13.71 5.81 -6.71
N PHE A 52 13.46 4.92 -5.76
CA PHE A 52 12.13 4.52 -5.26
C PHE A 52 11.77 5.16 -3.93
N VAL A 53 12.75 5.62 -3.18
CA VAL A 53 12.55 6.17 -1.85
C VAL A 53 12.48 7.67 -1.97
N ASP A 54 11.45 8.29 -1.39
CA ASP A 54 11.33 9.74 -1.34
C ASP A 54 12.31 10.29 -0.30
N ALA A 55 13.57 10.42 -0.73
CA ALA A 55 14.62 10.98 0.09
C ALA A 55 14.69 12.50 -0.11
N LYS A 56 14.55 13.26 0.98
CA LYS A 56 14.73 14.71 0.99
C LYS A 56 15.89 15.07 1.87
N LYS A 57 16.87 15.81 1.33
CA LYS A 57 18.04 16.29 2.08
C LYS A 57 18.77 15.16 2.84
N GLY A 58 18.95 14.00 2.21
CA GLY A 58 19.59 12.84 2.83
C GLY A 58 18.75 12.07 3.86
N ALA A 59 17.48 12.47 4.10
CA ALA A 59 16.55 11.82 4.99
C ALA A 59 15.49 11.05 4.22
N VAL A 60 15.19 9.84 4.68
CA VAL A 60 13.95 9.11 4.40
C VAL A 60 13.08 9.25 5.62
N PHE A 61 12.08 10.13 5.53
CA PHE A 61 11.25 10.52 6.64
C PHE A 61 9.77 10.39 6.29
N TYR A 62 9.06 9.60 7.06
CA TYR A 62 7.64 9.32 6.87
C TYR A 62 6.91 9.21 8.21
N ALA A 63 5.59 9.45 8.16
CA ALA A 63 4.72 9.35 9.31
C ALA A 63 3.51 8.49 8.98
N PHE A 64 3.03 7.74 9.98
CA PHE A 64 2.02 6.73 9.79
C PHE A 64 0.63 7.28 10.06
N ASP A 65 -0.28 7.06 9.12
CA ASP A 65 -1.69 7.29 9.36
C ASP A 65 -2.25 6.25 10.33
N THR A 66 -3.25 6.64 11.08
CA THR A 66 -3.85 5.76 12.07
C THR A 66 -5.35 6.00 12.23
N LEU A 67 -6.04 4.94 12.67
CA LEU A 67 -7.41 5.01 13.14
C LEU A 67 -7.43 5.23 14.65
N ALA A 68 -8.39 6.00 15.10
CA ALA A 68 -8.64 6.26 16.51
C ALA A 68 -10.12 6.24 16.84
N TYR A 69 -10.44 6.15 18.11
CA TYR A 69 -11.76 6.50 18.64
C TYR A 69 -11.73 7.90 19.25
N PRO A 70 -12.85 8.64 19.16
CA PRO A 70 -12.99 9.89 19.91
C PRO A 70 -12.72 9.66 21.40
N ARG A 71 -11.95 10.58 22.00
CA ARG A 71 -11.59 10.57 23.44
C ARG A 71 -10.76 9.37 23.89
N GLN A 72 -10.21 8.58 22.95
CA GLN A 72 -9.25 7.53 23.27
C GLN A 72 -7.86 7.92 22.75
N PRO A 73 -6.81 7.66 23.54
CA PRO A 73 -5.44 8.01 23.14
C PRO A 73 -4.99 7.13 21.99
N VAL A 74 -4.26 7.74 21.05
CA VAL A 74 -3.60 7.09 19.91
C VAL A 74 -2.17 7.63 19.79
N ASP A 75 -1.27 6.83 19.25
CA ASP A 75 0.10 7.28 19.03
C ASP A 75 0.23 7.95 17.65
N LEU A 76 0.79 9.16 17.65
CA LEU A 76 1.32 9.81 16.45
C LEU A 76 2.74 9.28 16.26
N VAL A 77 3.01 8.64 15.14
CA VAL A 77 4.28 7.94 14.90
C VAL A 77 4.93 8.45 13.62
N ALA A 78 6.23 8.76 13.70
CA ALA A 78 7.08 9.07 12.57
C ALA A 78 8.37 8.26 12.63
N GLN A 79 8.96 7.96 11.47
CA GLN A 79 10.21 7.24 11.38
C GLN A 79 11.20 7.98 10.49
N LEU A 80 12.45 8.06 10.98
CA LEU A 80 13.56 8.72 10.31
C LEU A 80 14.68 7.72 10.01
N ARG A 81 15.08 7.66 8.74
CA ARG A 81 16.22 6.85 8.27
C ARG A 81 17.13 7.70 7.41
N SER A 82 18.39 7.33 7.33
CA SER A 82 19.33 7.88 6.34
C SER A 82 18.95 7.41 4.94
N ALA A 83 19.04 8.29 3.94
CA ALA A 83 18.91 7.91 2.53
C ALA A 83 20.06 6.96 2.10
N ALA A 84 21.24 7.11 2.70
CA ALA A 84 22.37 6.23 2.49
C ALA A 84 22.19 4.96 3.35
N GLY A 85 21.71 3.87 2.73
CA GLY A 85 21.58 2.55 3.36
C GLY A 85 20.37 2.35 4.26
N LEU A 86 19.44 3.30 4.32
CA LEU A 86 18.19 3.22 5.08
C LEU A 86 18.38 2.91 6.59
N THR A 87 19.53 3.31 7.13
CA THR A 87 19.84 3.11 8.55
C THR A 87 18.99 4.03 9.44
N PRO A 88 18.44 3.55 10.57
CA PRO A 88 17.71 4.39 11.52
C PRO A 88 18.58 5.52 12.05
N ILE A 89 17.98 6.69 12.26
CA ILE A 89 18.65 7.85 12.89
C ILE A 89 18.03 8.08 14.26
N ALA A 90 18.77 7.71 15.29
CA ALA A 90 18.41 7.95 16.68
C ALA A 90 18.82 9.38 17.12
N GLY A 91 18.14 9.93 18.12
CA GLY A 91 18.49 11.20 18.75
C GLY A 91 18.05 12.45 17.99
N ALA A 92 17.34 12.32 16.87
CA ALA A 92 16.72 13.46 16.20
C ALA A 92 15.43 13.89 16.91
N THR A 93 15.15 15.19 17.00
CA THR A 93 13.91 15.69 17.59
C THR A 93 12.88 15.93 16.48
N ILE A 94 11.74 15.30 16.62
CA ILE A 94 10.58 15.44 15.73
C ILE A 94 9.50 16.26 16.43
N ALA A 95 9.02 17.32 15.79
CA ALA A 95 7.86 18.09 16.23
C ALA A 95 6.61 17.60 15.46
N PHE A 96 5.56 17.27 16.20
CA PHE A 96 4.24 17.02 15.63
C PHE A 96 3.41 18.29 15.73
N THR A 97 2.90 18.78 14.59
CA THR A 97 2.14 20.03 14.49
C THR A 97 0.81 19.84 13.78
N ARG A 98 -0.16 20.71 14.09
CA ARG A 98 -1.43 20.80 13.39
C ARG A 98 -1.76 22.29 13.18
N GLY A 99 -1.55 22.75 11.94
CA GLY A 99 -1.46 24.20 11.71
C GLY A 99 -0.35 24.80 12.57
N ASP A 100 -0.64 25.90 13.26
CA ASP A 100 0.33 26.59 14.11
C ASP A 100 0.50 25.97 15.51
N TRP A 101 -0.36 25.00 15.85
CA TRP A 101 -0.30 24.33 17.14
C TRP A 101 0.73 23.21 17.15
N VAL A 102 1.65 23.25 18.12
CA VAL A 102 2.63 22.17 18.35
C VAL A 102 2.04 21.21 19.37
N ALA A 103 1.72 20.00 18.93
CA ALA A 103 1.20 18.93 19.78
C ALA A 103 2.30 18.42 20.75
N GLY A 104 3.54 18.33 20.26
CA GLY A 104 4.69 17.95 21.08
C GLY A 104 5.97 17.78 20.27
N ARG A 105 7.07 17.55 21.00
CA ARG A 105 8.39 17.23 20.45
C ARG A 105 8.91 15.97 21.10
N ILE A 106 9.35 15.02 20.28
CA ILE A 106 9.83 13.71 20.74
C ILE A 106 11.16 13.40 20.04
N THR A 107 12.08 12.82 20.77
CA THR A 107 13.35 12.35 20.23
C THR A 107 13.20 10.95 19.66
N THR A 108 13.76 10.68 18.48
CA THR A 108 13.78 9.36 17.87
C THR A 108 14.58 8.37 18.69
N ASP A 109 14.04 7.15 18.83
CA ASP A 109 14.69 6.02 19.50
C ASP A 109 15.78 5.38 18.63
N ALA A 110 16.35 4.25 19.10
CA ALA A 110 17.39 3.49 18.40
C ALA A 110 16.93 2.95 17.03
N ASN A 111 15.62 2.82 16.80
CA ASN A 111 15.03 2.41 15.53
C ASN A 111 14.67 3.60 14.63
N GLY A 112 15.04 4.83 15.04
CA GLY A 112 14.67 6.06 14.33
C GLY A 112 13.19 6.42 14.46
N VAL A 113 12.48 5.90 15.46
CA VAL A 113 11.04 6.10 15.67
C VAL A 113 10.81 7.18 16.71
N ALA A 114 9.96 8.16 16.37
CA ALA A 114 9.39 9.14 17.31
C ALA A 114 7.90 8.83 17.46
N ALA A 115 7.45 8.57 18.70
CA ALA A 115 6.07 8.29 18.99
C ALA A 115 5.59 9.14 20.16
N MET A 116 4.42 9.80 20.01
CA MET A 116 3.79 10.54 21.08
C MET A 116 2.30 10.26 21.15
N ARG A 117 1.78 10.23 22.36
CA ARG A 117 0.35 9.99 22.59
C ARG A 117 -0.45 11.28 22.40
N TRP A 118 -1.56 11.17 21.67
CA TRP A 118 -2.52 12.23 21.46
C TRP A 118 -3.94 11.67 21.53
N THR A 119 -4.89 12.51 21.95
CA THR A 119 -6.30 12.09 22.09
C THR A 119 -7.20 12.95 21.21
N PRO A 120 -7.88 12.39 20.21
CA PRO A 120 -8.85 13.13 19.40
C PRO A 120 -10.07 13.53 20.25
N PRO A 121 -10.49 14.80 20.23
CA PRO A 121 -11.61 15.26 21.06
C PRO A 121 -12.95 14.73 20.60
N GLU A 122 -13.11 14.51 19.28
CA GLU A 122 -14.36 14.07 18.65
C GLU A 122 -14.08 13.24 17.39
N ALA A 123 -15.12 12.72 16.75
CA ALA A 123 -14.98 12.05 15.44
C ALA A 123 -14.59 13.06 14.36
N GLY A 124 -13.65 12.69 13.51
CA GLY A 124 -13.15 13.58 12.46
C GLY A 124 -11.82 13.12 11.87
N ASN A 125 -11.36 13.86 10.89
CA ASN A 125 -10.02 13.73 10.31
C ASN A 125 -9.11 14.81 10.87
N TYR A 126 -8.00 14.39 11.45
CA TYR A 126 -7.01 15.28 12.05
C TYR A 126 -5.69 15.11 11.31
N SER A 127 -5.38 16.07 10.44
CA SER A 127 -4.12 16.11 9.71
C SER A 127 -3.04 16.74 10.59
N PHE A 128 -1.94 16.00 10.75
CA PHE A 128 -0.73 16.47 11.42
C PHE A 128 0.43 16.51 10.43
N GLU A 129 1.43 17.28 10.79
CA GLU A 129 2.74 17.28 10.16
C GLU A 129 3.78 16.90 11.20
N ALA A 130 4.63 15.92 10.89
CA ALA A 130 5.83 15.63 11.64
C ALA A 130 7.00 16.33 10.94
N GLY A 131 7.80 17.09 11.68
CA GLY A 131 8.94 17.86 11.15
C GLY A 131 10.21 17.60 11.94
N ILE A 132 11.35 17.46 11.26
CA ILE A 132 12.67 17.34 11.90
C ILE A 132 13.11 18.73 12.36
N VAL A 133 13.17 18.93 13.67
CA VAL A 133 13.51 20.25 14.28
C VAL A 133 14.89 20.27 14.94
N ALA A 134 15.45 19.10 15.26
CA ALA A 134 16.85 18.96 15.69
C ALA A 134 17.42 17.62 15.24
N VAL A 135 18.72 17.57 15.05
CA VAL A 135 19.46 16.37 14.62
C VAL A 135 20.61 16.07 15.58
N PRO A 136 21.03 14.78 15.68
CA PRO A 136 22.02 14.36 16.69
C PRO A 136 23.46 14.84 16.40
N ASN A 137 23.77 15.18 15.15
CA ASN A 137 25.12 15.57 14.74
C ASN A 137 25.08 16.48 13.49
N GLU A 138 26.22 17.14 13.21
CA GLU A 138 26.38 18.06 12.09
C GLU A 138 26.20 17.39 10.72
N ASN A 139 26.54 16.10 10.57
CA ASN A 139 26.41 15.37 9.30
C ASN A 139 24.93 15.19 8.89
N SER A 140 24.01 15.32 9.83
CA SER A 140 22.57 15.22 9.59
C SER A 140 21.88 16.59 9.49
N ARG A 141 22.64 17.70 9.51
CA ARG A 141 22.09 19.07 9.56
C ARG A 141 21.19 19.42 8.39
N ASP A 142 21.49 18.89 7.21
CA ASP A 142 20.69 19.11 6.01
C ASP A 142 19.26 18.55 6.12
N MET A 143 19.03 17.58 7.01
CA MET A 143 17.71 16.98 7.25
C MET A 143 16.75 17.92 8.00
N LEU A 144 17.27 19.01 8.60
CA LEU A 144 16.42 19.98 9.30
C LEU A 144 15.34 20.55 8.38
N GLY A 145 14.11 20.60 8.92
CA GLY A 145 12.95 21.11 8.22
C GLY A 145 12.32 20.13 7.23
N VAL A 146 12.85 18.89 7.08
CA VAL A 146 12.14 17.84 6.33
C VAL A 146 10.87 17.46 7.09
N LYS A 147 9.77 17.31 6.36
CA LYS A 147 8.43 17.11 6.90
C LYS A 147 7.73 15.89 6.29
N ALA A 148 6.87 15.27 7.09
CA ALA A 148 6.00 14.18 6.67
C ALA A 148 4.59 14.39 7.22
N SER A 149 3.57 14.16 6.40
CA SER A 149 2.17 14.25 6.81
C SER A 149 1.66 12.93 7.40
N LEU A 150 0.77 13.03 8.38
CA LEU A 150 -0.01 11.89 8.89
C LEU A 150 -1.45 12.31 9.16
N LEU A 151 -2.34 11.33 9.02
CA LEU A 151 -3.77 11.48 9.27
C LEU A 151 -4.18 10.61 10.45
N VAL A 152 -4.79 11.21 11.46
CA VAL A 152 -5.54 10.50 12.49
C VAL A 152 -7.01 10.54 12.10
N ALA A 153 -7.56 9.40 11.71
CA ALA A 153 -8.98 9.26 11.40
C ALA A 153 -9.73 8.76 12.62
N ALA A 154 -10.28 9.69 13.43
CA ALA A 154 -11.10 9.34 14.57
C ALA A 154 -12.51 8.96 14.11
N ARG A 155 -12.93 7.74 14.36
CA ARG A 155 -14.23 7.20 13.98
C ARG A 155 -14.93 6.70 15.21
N ASP A 156 -16.22 7.00 15.31
CA ASP A 156 -17.08 6.37 16.30
C ASP A 156 -17.57 5.00 15.80
N LYS A 157 -18.86 4.78 15.74
CA LYS A 157 -19.46 3.53 15.24
C LYS A 157 -19.78 3.55 13.75
N ALA A 158 -19.33 4.57 13.01
CA ALA A 158 -19.61 4.69 11.59
C ALA A 158 -19.03 3.51 10.81
N LEU A 159 -19.78 3.03 9.83
CA LEU A 159 -19.32 1.96 8.94
C LEU A 159 -18.14 2.43 8.11
N GLN A 160 -17.18 1.55 7.90
CA GLN A 160 -15.95 1.82 7.18
C GLN A 160 -15.70 0.80 6.09
N VAL A 161 -15.08 1.25 5.02
CA VAL A 161 -14.69 0.45 3.86
C VAL A 161 -13.17 0.44 3.77
N VAL A 162 -12.60 -0.76 3.74
CA VAL A 162 -11.17 -0.99 3.48
C VAL A 162 -10.97 -1.21 1.98
N VAL A 163 -10.03 -0.51 1.40
CA VAL A 163 -9.75 -0.52 -0.03
C VAL A 163 -8.27 -0.82 -0.26
N ASP A 164 -7.96 -1.83 -1.06
CA ASP A 164 -6.60 -2.05 -1.54
C ASP A 164 -6.20 -1.03 -2.62
N LEU A 165 -4.91 -0.89 -2.91
CA LEU A 165 -4.42 0.07 -3.89
C LEU A 165 -4.17 -0.56 -5.26
N ASP A 166 -3.18 -1.45 -5.34
CA ASP A 166 -2.66 -1.98 -6.60
C ASP A 166 -3.69 -2.89 -7.28
N HIS A 167 -3.93 -2.70 -8.57
CA HIS A 167 -4.98 -3.38 -9.35
C HIS A 167 -6.41 -3.21 -8.83
N THR A 168 -6.60 -2.37 -7.82
CA THR A 168 -7.92 -2.05 -7.23
C THR A 168 -8.32 -0.61 -7.53
N VAL A 169 -7.57 0.37 -7.04
CA VAL A 169 -7.77 1.80 -7.38
C VAL A 169 -6.77 2.28 -8.43
N VAL A 170 -5.62 1.62 -8.52
CA VAL A 170 -4.60 1.85 -9.55
C VAL A 170 -4.74 0.77 -10.62
N ASP A 171 -4.88 1.19 -11.91
CA ASP A 171 -4.94 0.28 -13.07
C ASP A 171 -3.54 -0.18 -13.48
N SER A 172 -2.74 -0.61 -12.52
CA SER A 172 -1.40 -1.14 -12.77
C SER A 172 -0.76 -1.64 -11.48
N SER A 173 0.40 -2.29 -11.63
CA SER A 173 1.19 -2.72 -10.49
C SER A 173 1.83 -1.52 -9.78
N PHE A 174 2.19 -1.73 -8.52
CA PHE A 174 3.01 -0.83 -7.73
C PHE A 174 4.22 -0.25 -8.50
N PHE A 175 4.89 -1.08 -9.31
CA PHE A 175 6.06 -0.67 -10.09
C PHE A 175 5.72 0.37 -11.16
N ASP A 176 4.60 0.20 -11.85
CA ASP A 176 4.16 1.12 -12.88
C ASP A 176 3.82 2.49 -12.30
N VAL A 177 3.22 2.53 -11.11
CA VAL A 177 2.95 3.77 -10.36
C VAL A 177 4.25 4.52 -10.04
N MET A 178 5.30 3.79 -9.67
CA MET A 178 6.60 4.37 -9.33
C MET A 178 7.31 5.00 -10.50
N VAL A 179 7.17 4.43 -11.70
CA VAL A 179 7.90 4.83 -12.91
C VAL A 179 7.09 5.80 -13.78
N SER A 180 5.78 5.58 -13.91
CA SER A 180 4.91 6.29 -14.85
C SER A 180 3.74 7.06 -14.22
N GLY A 181 3.65 7.10 -12.89
CA GLY A 181 2.56 7.76 -12.17
C GLY A 181 1.28 6.94 -12.03
N GLY A 182 1.14 5.80 -12.74
CA GLY A 182 -0.03 4.93 -12.72
C GLY A 182 -1.34 5.63 -13.10
N LYS A 183 -2.28 4.90 -13.67
CA LYS A 183 -3.63 5.40 -13.98
C LYS A 183 -4.62 4.98 -12.91
N CYS A 184 -5.65 5.81 -12.69
CA CYS A 184 -6.78 5.39 -11.86
C CYS A 184 -7.54 4.25 -12.54
N MET A 185 -7.96 3.27 -11.76
CA MET A 185 -8.95 2.29 -12.22
C MET A 185 -10.23 3.01 -12.64
N ALA A 186 -10.77 2.65 -13.78
CA ALA A 186 -11.98 3.29 -14.31
C ALA A 186 -13.11 3.36 -13.26
N ASP A 187 -13.74 4.52 -13.14
CA ASP A 187 -14.82 4.84 -12.20
C ASP A 187 -14.43 4.83 -10.69
N SER A 188 -13.23 4.39 -10.31
CA SER A 188 -12.87 4.19 -8.89
C SER A 188 -12.92 5.49 -8.08
N VAL A 189 -12.42 6.59 -8.62
CA VAL A 189 -12.42 7.91 -7.95
C VAL A 189 -13.86 8.38 -7.69
N GLU A 190 -14.71 8.31 -8.71
CA GLU A 190 -16.11 8.76 -8.61
C GLU A 190 -16.90 7.91 -7.60
N VAL A 191 -16.78 6.58 -7.71
CA VAL A 191 -17.47 5.64 -6.82
C VAL A 191 -17.00 5.79 -5.39
N LEU A 192 -15.70 5.84 -5.14
CA LEU A 192 -15.16 6.07 -3.78
C LEU A 192 -15.55 7.45 -3.24
N GLY A 193 -15.60 8.48 -4.09
CA GLY A 193 -16.12 9.80 -3.71
C GLY A 193 -17.57 9.76 -3.24
N ARG A 194 -18.41 8.90 -3.82
CA ARG A 194 -19.79 8.67 -3.34
C ARG A 194 -19.82 7.83 -2.08
N VAL A 195 -19.01 6.77 -2.02
CA VAL A 195 -18.91 5.88 -0.84
C VAL A 195 -18.47 6.70 0.38
N SER A 196 -17.50 7.59 0.23
CA SER A 196 -16.96 8.40 1.33
C SER A 196 -17.97 9.35 1.99
N LYS A 197 -19.11 9.65 1.31
CA LYS A 197 -20.18 10.45 1.89
C LYS A 197 -21.00 9.71 2.95
N ARG A 198 -20.89 8.38 3.00
CA ARG A 198 -21.66 7.52 3.94
C ARG A 198 -20.76 6.61 4.78
N TYR A 199 -19.55 6.33 4.32
CA TYR A 199 -18.62 5.38 4.93
C TYR A 199 -17.26 6.03 5.15
N GLY A 200 -16.58 5.70 6.22
CA GLY A 200 -15.16 6.02 6.37
C GLY A 200 -14.35 5.20 5.38
N ILE A 201 -13.40 5.82 4.68
CA ILE A 201 -12.48 5.11 3.79
C ILE A 201 -11.19 4.82 4.55
N ILE A 202 -10.66 3.60 4.38
CA ILE A 202 -9.35 3.15 4.86
C ILE A 202 -8.64 2.55 3.66
N TYR A 203 -7.46 3.04 3.33
CA TYR A 203 -6.60 2.43 2.33
C TYR A 203 -5.66 1.45 3.03
N LEU A 204 -5.64 0.20 2.59
CA LEU A 204 -4.77 -0.85 3.14
C LEU A 204 -3.96 -1.49 2.03
N THR A 205 -2.66 -1.24 2.00
CA THR A 205 -1.78 -1.73 0.95
C THR A 205 -0.61 -2.54 1.51
N HIS A 206 -0.12 -3.48 0.71
CA HIS A 206 1.12 -4.21 1.00
C HIS A 206 2.37 -3.46 0.55
N ARG A 207 2.23 -2.22 0.08
CA ARG A 207 3.38 -1.37 -0.24
C ARG A 207 4.20 -1.11 1.03
N PRO A 208 5.54 -1.12 0.94
CA PRO A 208 6.37 -0.81 2.09
C PRO A 208 6.17 0.63 2.58
N ASP A 209 6.40 0.83 3.87
CA ASP A 209 6.33 2.10 4.58
C ASP A 209 7.15 3.23 3.94
N LEU A 210 8.30 2.91 3.34
CA LEU A 210 9.14 3.83 2.57
C LEU A 210 8.43 4.57 1.44
N LEU A 211 7.28 4.06 1.01
CA LEU A 211 6.48 4.57 -0.11
C LEU A 211 5.22 5.30 0.35
N THR A 212 5.09 5.51 1.66
CA THR A 212 3.94 6.18 2.25
C THR A 212 3.67 7.54 1.61
N HIS A 213 4.70 8.38 1.49
CA HIS A 213 4.54 9.72 0.92
C HIS A 213 4.07 9.67 -0.54
N LYS A 214 4.72 8.88 -1.39
CA LYS A 214 4.33 8.74 -2.81
C LYS A 214 2.91 8.21 -2.96
N SER A 215 2.51 7.22 -2.15
CA SER A 215 1.16 6.68 -2.20
C SER A 215 0.11 7.69 -1.75
N LYS A 216 0.36 8.47 -0.71
CA LYS A 216 -0.53 9.56 -0.26
C LYS A 216 -0.65 10.66 -1.30
N SER A 217 0.48 11.13 -1.85
CA SER A 217 0.48 12.14 -2.90
C SER A 217 -0.32 11.66 -4.11
N TRP A 218 -0.07 10.42 -4.57
CA TRP A 218 -0.80 9.86 -5.70
C TRP A 218 -2.32 9.82 -5.46
N LEU A 219 -2.77 9.38 -4.28
CA LEU A 219 -4.20 9.38 -3.94
C LEU A 219 -4.78 10.80 -3.95
N ALA A 220 -4.08 11.78 -3.38
CA ALA A 220 -4.52 13.17 -3.33
C ALA A 220 -4.55 13.82 -4.72
N ASP A 221 -3.49 13.65 -5.51
CA ASP A 221 -3.34 14.23 -6.85
C ASP A 221 -4.40 13.69 -7.83
N ASN A 222 -4.86 12.46 -7.62
CA ASN A 222 -5.91 11.83 -8.41
C ASN A 222 -7.32 12.04 -7.84
N GLY A 223 -7.49 12.84 -6.79
CA GLY A 223 -8.80 13.22 -6.26
C GLY A 223 -9.52 12.12 -5.46
N TYR A 224 -8.80 11.12 -4.96
CA TYR A 224 -9.40 10.13 -4.06
C TYR A 224 -9.82 10.73 -2.73
N PRO A 225 -10.92 10.24 -2.12
CA PRO A 225 -11.37 10.75 -0.83
C PRO A 225 -10.33 10.54 0.26
N SER A 226 -10.25 11.49 1.19
CA SER A 226 -9.34 11.42 2.34
C SER A 226 -9.65 10.21 3.22
N GLY A 227 -8.64 9.45 3.56
CA GLY A 227 -8.68 8.30 4.45
C GLY A 227 -7.27 7.90 4.90
N PRO A 228 -7.13 7.25 6.06
CA PRO A 228 -5.82 6.79 6.51
C PRO A 228 -5.27 5.72 5.56
N LEU A 229 -3.99 5.87 5.22
CA LEU A 229 -3.23 4.91 4.44
C LEU A 229 -2.43 4.01 5.37
N LEU A 230 -2.81 2.75 5.43
CA LEU A 230 -2.14 1.72 6.21
C LEU A 230 -1.21 0.92 5.30
N VAL A 231 0.07 1.01 5.57
CA VAL A 231 1.15 0.40 4.78
C VAL A 231 1.74 -0.80 5.52
N SER A 232 2.49 -1.63 4.79
CA SER A 232 3.29 -2.71 5.36
C SER A 232 4.60 -2.16 5.90
N GLU A 233 5.02 -2.58 7.10
CA GLU A 233 6.39 -2.34 7.53
C GLU A 233 7.35 -3.13 6.63
N MET A 234 8.55 -2.59 6.40
CA MET A 234 9.54 -3.23 5.51
C MET A 234 9.84 -4.68 5.91
N LYS A 235 9.86 -5.01 7.21
CA LYS A 235 10.04 -6.38 7.71
C LYS A 235 8.90 -7.32 7.30
N ASP A 236 7.66 -6.81 7.22
CA ASP A 236 6.46 -7.60 6.94
C ASP A 236 6.24 -7.82 5.44
N VAL A 237 6.91 -7.01 4.60
CA VAL A 237 6.86 -7.17 3.13
C VAL A 237 7.36 -8.56 2.71
N LEU A 238 8.28 -9.14 3.47
CA LEU A 238 8.83 -10.47 3.22
C LEU A 238 7.89 -11.61 3.61
N GLU A 239 6.90 -11.36 4.49
CA GLU A 239 5.98 -12.39 5.00
C GLU A 239 4.76 -12.65 4.10
N GLY A 240 4.59 -11.88 3.03
CA GLY A 240 3.54 -12.08 2.03
C GLY A 240 2.13 -11.80 2.56
N GLY A 241 1.13 -12.55 2.06
CA GLY A 241 -0.30 -12.31 2.33
C GLY A 241 -0.76 -12.36 3.79
N LYS A 242 0.09 -12.77 4.73
CA LYS A 242 -0.24 -12.81 6.16
C LYS A 242 -0.37 -11.42 6.78
N PHE A 243 0.38 -10.42 6.25
CA PHE A 243 0.34 -9.05 6.77
C PHE A 243 -1.08 -8.46 6.72
N LYS A 244 -1.73 -8.47 5.55
CA LYS A 244 -3.09 -7.88 5.42
C LYS A 244 -4.08 -8.56 6.36
N SER A 245 -4.07 -9.90 6.45
CA SER A 245 -4.98 -10.63 7.34
C SER A 245 -4.75 -10.28 8.82
N ALA A 246 -3.49 -10.23 9.27
CA ALA A 246 -3.16 -9.81 10.64
C ALA A 246 -3.59 -8.36 10.91
N ARG A 247 -3.33 -7.44 9.98
CA ARG A 247 -3.72 -6.04 10.11
C ARG A 247 -5.24 -5.87 10.17
N LEU A 248 -5.98 -6.62 9.34
CA LEU A 248 -7.44 -6.64 9.36
C LEU A 248 -8.01 -7.17 10.67
N ALA A 249 -7.40 -8.20 11.27
CA ALA A 249 -7.81 -8.71 12.56
C ALA A 249 -7.69 -7.63 13.66
N VAL A 250 -6.58 -6.89 13.67
CA VAL A 250 -6.38 -5.74 14.57
C VAL A 250 -7.42 -4.65 14.29
N LEU A 251 -7.60 -4.26 13.04
CA LEU A 251 -8.59 -3.25 12.64
C LEU A 251 -10.00 -3.63 13.10
N ARG A 252 -10.41 -4.87 12.88
CA ARG A 252 -11.76 -5.34 13.27
C ARG A 252 -11.95 -5.40 14.78
N ARG A 253 -10.92 -5.80 15.51
CA ARG A 253 -10.96 -5.79 16.99
C ARG A 253 -11.09 -4.36 17.51
N ASP A 254 -10.28 -3.44 16.96
CA ASP A 254 -10.17 -2.08 17.45
C ASP A 254 -11.19 -1.13 16.79
N SER A 255 -11.79 -1.50 15.68
CA SER A 255 -12.79 -0.73 14.93
C SER A 255 -13.89 -1.65 14.36
N PRO A 256 -14.88 -2.06 15.17
CA PRO A 256 -15.95 -2.97 14.73
C PRO A 256 -16.77 -2.45 13.54
N GLY A 257 -16.76 -1.14 13.26
CA GLY A 257 -17.40 -0.51 12.11
C GLY A 257 -16.74 -0.83 10.76
N VAL A 258 -15.54 -1.41 10.73
CA VAL A 258 -14.87 -1.86 9.49
C VAL A 258 -15.64 -3.06 8.95
N ALA A 259 -16.48 -2.86 7.93
CA ALA A 259 -17.50 -3.83 7.53
C ALA A 259 -17.33 -4.36 6.10
N ILE A 260 -16.69 -3.62 5.22
CA ILE A 260 -16.55 -3.93 3.79
C ILE A 260 -15.09 -3.88 3.41
N GLY A 261 -14.62 -4.85 2.62
CA GLY A 261 -13.31 -4.84 1.98
C GLY A 261 -13.44 -4.88 0.44
N ILE A 262 -12.59 -4.13 -0.25
CA ILE A 262 -12.51 -4.09 -1.71
C ILE A 262 -11.07 -4.39 -2.11
N GLY A 263 -10.84 -5.36 -3.01
CA GLY A 263 -9.51 -5.75 -3.47
C GLY A 263 -9.55 -6.56 -4.75
N ASP A 264 -8.37 -6.79 -5.34
CA ASP A 264 -8.19 -7.53 -6.60
C ASP A 264 -7.78 -8.99 -6.38
N LYS A 265 -7.17 -9.30 -5.23
CA LYS A 265 -6.61 -10.63 -4.97
C LYS A 265 -7.55 -11.53 -4.18
N LEU A 266 -7.55 -12.80 -4.52
CA LEU A 266 -8.26 -13.83 -3.75
C LEU A 266 -7.84 -13.85 -2.27
N SER A 267 -6.55 -13.60 -1.99
CA SER A 267 -6.04 -13.48 -0.62
C SER A 267 -6.62 -12.29 0.14
N ASP A 268 -6.88 -11.17 -0.53
CA ASP A 268 -7.53 -10.02 0.07
C ASP A 268 -8.98 -10.34 0.43
N ALA A 269 -9.72 -10.90 -0.56
CA ALA A 269 -11.09 -11.34 -0.36
C ALA A 269 -11.20 -12.33 0.81
N GLN A 270 -10.32 -13.36 0.85
CA GLN A 270 -10.30 -14.32 1.96
C GLN A 270 -9.97 -13.62 3.29
N GLY A 271 -9.00 -12.70 3.31
CA GLY A 271 -8.66 -11.93 4.50
C GLY A 271 -9.83 -11.10 5.04
N TYR A 272 -10.61 -10.47 4.17
CA TYR A 272 -11.84 -9.75 4.55
C TYR A 272 -12.89 -10.71 5.13
N LEU A 273 -13.14 -11.82 4.46
CA LEU A 273 -14.15 -12.82 4.86
C LEU A 273 -13.79 -13.50 6.19
N ASP A 274 -12.53 -13.86 6.40
CA ASP A 274 -12.02 -14.47 7.64
C ASP A 274 -12.17 -13.51 8.84
N ASN A 275 -12.11 -12.21 8.59
CA ASN A 275 -12.33 -11.16 9.60
C ASN A 275 -13.80 -10.70 9.71
N GLY A 276 -14.74 -11.44 9.18
CA GLY A 276 -16.18 -11.18 9.34
C GLY A 276 -16.71 -10.03 8.49
N MET A 277 -15.94 -9.54 7.51
CA MET A 277 -16.33 -8.45 6.60
C MET A 277 -17.06 -8.99 5.38
N SER A 278 -17.82 -8.13 4.69
CA SER A 278 -18.22 -8.37 3.30
C SER A 278 -17.06 -8.04 2.37
N ALA A 279 -16.86 -8.83 1.31
CA ALA A 279 -15.78 -8.63 0.36
C ALA A 279 -16.33 -8.36 -1.04
N TYR A 280 -15.80 -7.31 -1.68
CA TYR A 280 -15.91 -7.10 -3.12
C TYR A 280 -14.56 -7.44 -3.75
N LEU A 281 -14.55 -8.45 -4.63
CA LEU A 281 -13.39 -8.87 -5.38
C LEU A 281 -13.53 -8.38 -6.82
N ILE A 282 -12.56 -7.57 -7.28
CA ILE A 282 -12.37 -7.21 -8.70
C ILE A 282 -11.17 -8.00 -9.19
N PRO A 283 -11.30 -9.23 -9.67
CA PRO A 283 -10.15 -10.04 -9.96
C PRO A 283 -9.41 -9.54 -11.21
N ASP A 284 -8.10 -9.38 -11.10
CA ASP A 284 -7.21 -9.22 -12.25
C ASP A 284 -6.85 -10.60 -12.81
N TYR A 285 -7.07 -10.82 -14.11
CA TYR A 285 -6.76 -12.08 -14.77
C TYR A 285 -6.43 -11.92 -16.24
N LYS A 286 -5.62 -12.84 -16.74
CA LYS A 286 -5.31 -12.92 -18.17
C LYS A 286 -6.42 -13.63 -18.91
N GLU A 287 -6.77 -13.13 -20.11
CA GLU A 287 -7.78 -13.70 -20.99
C GLU A 287 -7.29 -14.99 -21.69
N LYS A 288 -6.81 -15.94 -20.91
CA LYS A 288 -6.43 -17.27 -21.38
C LYS A 288 -7.40 -18.31 -20.80
N PRO A 289 -7.94 -19.23 -21.61
CA PRO A 289 -8.92 -20.22 -21.16
C PRO A 289 -8.51 -20.97 -19.89
N ARG A 290 -7.25 -21.39 -19.81
CA ARG A 290 -6.71 -22.07 -18.63
C ARG A 290 -6.76 -21.20 -17.38
N ASP A 291 -6.31 -19.94 -17.49
CA ASP A 291 -6.21 -19.02 -16.37
C ASP A 291 -7.62 -18.63 -15.87
N MET A 292 -8.58 -18.45 -16.79
CA MET A 292 -9.98 -18.19 -16.45
C MET A 292 -10.63 -19.35 -15.69
N ARG A 293 -10.40 -20.61 -16.14
CA ARG A 293 -10.93 -21.79 -15.43
C ARG A 293 -10.27 -21.97 -14.05
N ALA A 294 -8.97 -21.73 -13.95
CA ALA A 294 -8.27 -21.77 -12.67
C ALA A 294 -8.85 -20.74 -11.70
N LEU A 295 -9.03 -19.50 -12.15
CA LEU A 295 -9.64 -18.44 -11.34
C LEU A 295 -11.08 -18.78 -10.93
N ALA A 296 -11.89 -19.34 -11.83
CA ALA A 296 -13.25 -19.76 -11.51
C ALA A 296 -13.27 -20.81 -10.38
N ALA A 297 -12.37 -21.79 -10.43
CA ALA A 297 -12.23 -22.81 -9.40
C ALA A 297 -11.75 -22.20 -8.07
N GLU A 298 -10.78 -21.30 -8.09
CA GLU A 298 -10.26 -20.61 -6.91
C GLU A 298 -11.31 -19.70 -6.24
N ILE A 299 -12.12 -18.97 -7.03
CA ILE A 299 -13.25 -18.18 -6.53
C ILE A 299 -14.24 -19.07 -5.77
N ARG A 300 -14.58 -20.24 -6.32
CA ARG A 300 -15.48 -21.21 -5.66
C ARG A 300 -14.89 -21.80 -4.38
N ALA A 301 -13.57 -21.89 -4.30
CA ALA A 301 -12.87 -22.44 -3.13
C ALA A 301 -12.77 -21.45 -1.95
N LEU A 302 -13.04 -20.16 -2.16
CA LEU A 302 -13.02 -19.17 -1.07
C LEU A 302 -14.08 -19.52 -0.01
N ARG A 303 -13.71 -19.36 1.27
CA ARG A 303 -14.64 -19.54 2.40
C ARG A 303 -15.50 -18.29 2.60
N GLY A 304 -16.71 -18.46 3.14
CA GLY A 304 -17.58 -17.33 3.46
C GLY A 304 -18.34 -16.74 2.27
N GLN A 305 -18.68 -17.58 1.29
CA GLN A 305 -19.35 -17.24 0.02
C GLN A 305 -20.57 -16.30 0.16
N GLY A 306 -21.36 -16.42 1.21
CA GLY A 306 -22.53 -15.55 1.42
C GLY A 306 -22.22 -14.07 1.61
N ARG A 307 -20.95 -13.71 1.89
CA ARG A 307 -20.49 -12.33 2.04
C ARG A 307 -19.52 -11.88 0.95
N LEU A 308 -19.21 -12.77 -0.02
CA LEU A 308 -18.38 -12.48 -1.17
C LEU A 308 -19.25 -11.97 -2.32
N GLN A 309 -18.82 -10.88 -2.94
CA GLN A 309 -19.32 -10.35 -4.20
C GLN A 309 -18.15 -10.31 -5.17
N VAL A 310 -18.29 -10.91 -6.35
CA VAL A 310 -17.27 -10.87 -7.40
C VAL A 310 -17.79 -10.00 -8.53
N VAL A 311 -17.03 -8.97 -8.86
CA VAL A 311 -17.48 -7.89 -9.74
C VAL A 311 -16.44 -7.62 -10.82
N SER A 312 -16.89 -7.10 -11.97
CA SER A 312 -16.04 -6.78 -13.11
C SER A 312 -15.54 -5.33 -13.11
N ASN A 313 -16.14 -4.44 -12.31
CA ASN A 313 -15.83 -3.02 -12.31
C ASN A 313 -16.40 -2.28 -11.09
N TRP A 314 -15.98 -1.03 -10.93
CA TRP A 314 -16.38 -0.18 -9.82
C TRP A 314 -17.88 0.20 -9.82
N ARG A 315 -18.54 0.27 -10.97
CA ARG A 315 -20.00 0.52 -11.05
C ARG A 315 -20.81 -0.61 -10.41
N GLN A 316 -20.34 -1.85 -10.52
CA GLN A 316 -20.98 -2.97 -9.83
C GLN A 316 -20.79 -2.89 -8.31
N ILE A 317 -19.63 -2.44 -7.83
CA ILE A 317 -19.42 -2.16 -6.39
C ILE A 317 -20.43 -1.11 -5.92
N GLU A 318 -20.58 -0.01 -6.66
CA GLU A 318 -21.55 1.03 -6.36
C GLU A 318 -22.97 0.47 -6.24
N GLN A 319 -23.41 -0.32 -7.22
CA GLN A 319 -24.72 -0.98 -7.19
C GLN A 319 -24.86 -1.90 -5.97
N GLY A 320 -23.82 -2.65 -5.62
CA GLY A 320 -23.83 -3.53 -4.46
C GLY A 320 -23.97 -2.76 -3.14
N ILE A 321 -23.19 -1.70 -2.96
CA ILE A 321 -23.17 -0.92 -1.71
C ILE A 321 -24.45 -0.07 -1.55
N PHE A 322 -24.93 0.59 -2.61
CA PHE A 322 -26.04 1.56 -2.50
C PHE A 322 -27.41 0.97 -2.82
N SER A 323 -27.49 0.02 -3.76
CA SER A 323 -28.75 -0.59 -4.18
C SER A 323 -28.96 -2.00 -3.62
N GLY A 324 -27.98 -2.57 -2.92
CA GLY A 324 -28.05 -3.93 -2.40
C GLY A 324 -28.02 -5.01 -3.46
N LYS A 325 -27.67 -4.68 -4.73
CA LYS A 325 -27.55 -5.66 -5.81
C LYS A 325 -26.50 -6.68 -5.47
N LYS A 326 -26.81 -7.95 -5.71
CA LYS A 326 -25.89 -9.07 -5.44
C LYS A 326 -25.13 -9.46 -6.70
N PHE A 327 -23.87 -9.83 -6.50
CA PHE A 327 -22.95 -10.33 -7.51
C PHE A 327 -22.34 -11.64 -7.00
N PRO A 328 -23.13 -12.75 -7.03
CA PRO A 328 -22.68 -14.01 -6.47
C PRO A 328 -21.40 -14.53 -7.15
N PRO A 329 -20.46 -15.09 -6.40
CA PRO A 329 -19.22 -15.65 -6.96
C PRO A 329 -19.44 -16.68 -8.06
N GLU A 330 -20.50 -17.49 -7.92
CA GLU A 330 -20.83 -18.53 -8.90
C GLU A 330 -21.23 -17.97 -10.26
N ASP A 331 -21.90 -16.80 -10.30
CA ASP A 331 -22.28 -16.18 -11.57
C ASP A 331 -21.05 -15.73 -12.34
N PHE A 332 -20.07 -15.11 -11.64
CA PHE A 332 -18.81 -14.71 -12.23
C PHE A 332 -17.97 -15.91 -12.69
N ALA A 333 -17.89 -16.96 -11.87
CA ALA A 333 -17.17 -18.17 -12.21
C ALA A 333 -17.74 -18.84 -13.48
N ARG A 334 -19.06 -18.93 -13.60
CA ARG A 334 -19.73 -19.44 -14.82
C ARG A 334 -19.46 -18.57 -16.05
N GLU A 335 -19.43 -17.25 -15.89
CA GLU A 335 -19.10 -16.33 -16.98
C GLU A 335 -17.66 -16.56 -17.48
N LEU A 336 -16.68 -16.71 -16.57
CA LEU A 336 -15.30 -17.03 -16.92
C LEU A 336 -15.18 -18.34 -17.71
N GLU A 337 -15.87 -19.39 -17.27
CA GLU A 337 -15.87 -20.70 -17.95
C GLU A 337 -16.52 -20.62 -19.35
N ALA A 338 -17.64 -19.90 -19.46
CA ALA A 338 -18.30 -19.70 -20.75
C ALA A 338 -17.41 -18.87 -21.71
N ARG A 339 -16.69 -17.87 -21.20
CA ARG A 339 -15.74 -17.08 -22.00
C ARG A 339 -14.54 -17.92 -22.43
N ALA A 340 -13.99 -18.75 -21.54
CA ALA A 340 -12.93 -19.69 -21.86
C ALA A 340 -13.32 -20.67 -22.98
N ALA A 341 -14.51 -21.24 -22.90
CA ALA A 341 -15.04 -22.14 -23.92
C ALA A 341 -15.21 -21.44 -25.29
N ARG A 342 -15.70 -20.20 -25.31
CA ARG A 342 -15.82 -19.41 -26.56
C ARG A 342 -14.46 -19.17 -27.23
N ILE A 343 -13.45 -18.82 -26.45
CA ILE A 343 -12.08 -18.57 -26.97
C ILE A 343 -11.49 -19.87 -27.56
N GLU A 344 -11.72 -21.01 -26.93
CA GLU A 344 -11.25 -22.30 -27.43
C GLU A 344 -11.97 -22.71 -28.73
N ALA A 345 -13.28 -22.54 -28.78
CA ALA A 345 -14.05 -22.82 -29.99
C ALA A 345 -13.60 -21.98 -31.19
N GLN A 346 -13.28 -20.70 -30.97
CA GLN A 346 -12.75 -19.81 -32.00
C GLN A 346 -11.35 -20.24 -32.50
N ARG A 347 -10.53 -20.82 -31.64
CA ARG A 347 -9.20 -21.33 -32.01
C ARG A 347 -9.25 -22.63 -32.80
N THR A 348 -10.18 -23.50 -32.46
CA THR A 348 -10.36 -24.80 -33.14
C THR A 348 -11.08 -24.67 -34.46
N GLY A 349 -11.95 -23.66 -34.62
CA GLY A 349 -12.70 -23.40 -35.87
C GLY A 349 -11.92 -22.65 -36.96
N LYS A 350 -10.68 -22.16 -36.69
CA LYS A 350 -9.81 -21.59 -37.73
C LYS A 350 -9.15 -22.72 -38.52
N PRO A 351 -9.36 -22.84 -39.84
CA PRO A 351 -8.57 -23.77 -40.65
C PRO A 351 -7.10 -23.45 -40.50
N ARG A 352 -6.27 -24.45 -40.24
CA ARG A 352 -4.81 -24.31 -40.39
C ARG A 352 -4.60 -24.02 -41.88
N GLY A 353 -4.31 -22.75 -42.18
CA GLY A 353 -3.85 -22.37 -43.50
C GLY A 353 -2.55 -23.12 -43.75
N ASP A 354 -2.53 -23.89 -44.81
CA ASP A 354 -1.37 -24.51 -45.41
C ASP A 354 -0.34 -23.47 -45.82
#